data_a8db05d0a96b947cb0866c8d188b1994
#
_entry.id   a8db05d0a96b947cb0866c8d188b1994
#
_cell.length_a   1.000
_cell.length_b   1.000
_cell.length_c   1.000
_cell.angle_alpha   90.00
_cell.angle_beta   90.00
_cell.angle_gamma   90.00
#
_symmetry.space_group_name_H-M   'P 1'
#
loop_
_entity.id
_entity.type
_entity.pdbx_description
1 polymer ?
#
loop_
_entity_poly.entity_id
_entity_poly.type
_entity_poly.pdbx_seq_one_letter_code
_entity_poly.pdbx_strand_id
1 'polypeptide(L)'
;MKTISFLCILVCAFLLTSSAPSVAGIGGSLKNKVTKKVEKKAEEKTEKEIEKAAQGSSGSESEGAAESTTTGEAESSGGESVKPGEGVWTNYDFVPGDRVIFFDDFSKSPTGDFPQRLQFVEGNMEVAEWKGQKWLRAADDAKFEIPLSEPLPQRFTIEFDFYGPSSQNTLEMRDGTDTQEEHDWVRLFWYLSCGLHNQKGEVAQVEVPVRVKERIAHCRIMGDGKYIKVYVNEQRVANVPNSSFGRSNSLPFRIWAHPNDATMLTNFRIAEGGKKIMYDQLMAEGKVVTQGILFASGSDEIRAESTPTLKEIGTMLKDHADLKVSIEGHTDNVGEDAANQDLSKRRAASVKAYLMEKYSIEESRLQSQGFGETKPVASNDTPEGRQNNRRVELIKL
;
A
#
# COMPACT_ATOMS: atom_id res chain seq x y z
N MET A 1 3.84 67.80 8.10
CA MET A 1 2.86 68.48 7.21
C MET A 1 2.06 67.37 6.54
N LYS A 2 0.86 67.20 7.00
CA LYS A 2 -0.41 67.37 6.25
C LYS A 2 -0.55 66.35 5.11
N THR A 3 -1.57 65.54 4.97
CA THR A 3 -3.00 65.48 5.36
C THR A 3 -3.55 64.15 4.77
N ILE A 4 -4.29 63.32 5.52
CA ILE A 4 -5.76 63.23 5.54
C ILE A 4 -6.35 63.11 4.11
N SER A 5 -7.07 62.01 3.70
CA SER A 5 -8.47 61.78 4.06
C SER A 5 -9.08 60.57 3.31
N PHE A 6 -9.89 59.81 3.98
CA PHE A 6 -11.32 59.45 3.75
C PHE A 6 -11.73 58.79 2.40
N LEU A 7 -12.27 57.60 2.51
CA LEU A 7 -13.69 57.19 2.62
C LEU A 7 -14.48 57.27 1.31
N CYS A 8 -14.99 56.21 0.79
CA CYS A 8 -16.44 56.04 0.55
C CYS A 8 -16.85 54.65 0.07
N ILE A 9 -17.82 54.15 0.77
CA ILE A 9 -18.74 53.06 0.53
C ILE A 9 -19.59 53.32 -0.72
N LEU A 10 -19.84 52.32 -1.55
CA LEU A 10 -21.16 52.20 -2.22
C LEU A 10 -21.54 50.78 -2.52
N VAL A 11 -22.62 50.35 -1.90
CA VAL A 11 -23.50 49.21 -2.17
C VAL A 11 -24.31 49.53 -3.43
N CYS A 12 -24.40 48.57 -4.35
CA CYS A 12 -25.54 48.54 -5.28
C CYS A 12 -25.92 47.08 -5.59
N ALA A 13 -27.02 46.70 -4.99
CA ALA A 13 -27.82 45.55 -5.40
C ALA A 13 -28.53 45.82 -6.74
N PHE A 14 -28.51 44.85 -7.63
CA PHE A 14 -29.44 44.82 -8.75
C PHE A 14 -30.09 43.43 -8.84
N LEU A 15 -31.35 43.41 -8.47
CA LEU A 15 -32.32 42.39 -8.79
C LEU A 15 -32.74 42.55 -10.27
N LEU A 16 -32.71 41.54 -11.04
CA LEU A 16 -33.57 41.42 -12.22
C LEU A 16 -34.04 39.97 -12.38
N THR A 17 -35.32 39.85 -12.23
CA THR A 17 -36.19 38.71 -12.50
C THR A 17 -36.34 38.45 -13.99
N SER A 18 -36.32 37.22 -14.42
CA SER A 18 -37.11 36.78 -15.56
C SER A 18 -37.44 35.28 -15.47
N SER A 19 -38.68 35.05 -15.69
CA SER A 19 -39.58 33.97 -15.58
C SER A 19 -39.27 32.69 -16.36
N ALA A 20 -39.69 31.58 -15.74
CA ALA A 20 -39.78 30.21 -16.28
C ALA A 20 -40.82 30.07 -17.40
N PRO A 21 -40.86 28.90 -18.06
CA PRO A 21 -42.07 28.12 -17.95
C PRO A 21 -41.84 26.67 -17.48
N SER A 22 -42.81 26.25 -16.67
CA SER A 22 -43.03 24.92 -16.13
C SER A 22 -43.42 23.90 -17.21
N VAL A 23 -42.80 22.73 -17.15
CA VAL A 23 -43.42 21.51 -17.68
C VAL A 23 -43.51 20.51 -16.56
N ALA A 24 -44.71 20.23 -16.13
CA ALA A 24 -45.07 19.17 -15.20
C ALA A 24 -44.95 17.81 -15.88
N GLY A 25 -44.28 16.85 -15.23
CA GLY A 25 -44.15 15.48 -15.71
C GLY A 25 -44.00 14.51 -14.53
N ILE A 26 -45.08 13.95 -14.15
CA ILE A 26 -45.37 12.83 -13.29
C ILE A 26 -44.29 11.74 -13.29
N GLY A 27 -43.60 11.50 -12.17
CA GLY A 27 -42.62 10.39 -12.07
C GLY A 27 -41.97 10.17 -10.69
N GLY A 28 -42.22 11.03 -9.68
CA GLY A 28 -41.49 11.03 -8.42
C GLY A 28 -41.93 10.05 -7.33
N SER A 29 -43.05 9.36 -7.47
CA SER A 29 -43.65 8.61 -6.35
C SER A 29 -43.37 7.09 -6.33
N LEU A 30 -42.89 6.48 -7.39
CA LEU A 30 -42.62 5.03 -7.42
C LEU A 30 -41.15 4.67 -7.01
N LYS A 31 -40.16 5.52 -7.26
CA LYS A 31 -38.80 5.22 -6.88
C LYS A 31 -38.57 5.20 -5.36
N ASN A 32 -39.18 6.12 -4.61
CA ASN A 32 -39.02 6.19 -3.16
C ASN A 32 -39.69 5.07 -2.35
N LYS A 33 -40.70 4.36 -2.94
CA LYS A 33 -41.31 3.22 -2.26
C LYS A 33 -40.55 1.90 -2.44
N VAL A 34 -39.79 1.77 -3.53
CA VAL A 34 -38.98 0.56 -3.78
C VAL A 34 -37.71 0.58 -2.97
N THR A 35 -37.04 1.74 -2.87
CA THR A 35 -35.79 1.90 -2.09
C THR A 35 -36.01 1.64 -0.60
N LYS A 36 -37.05 2.21 0.01
CA LYS A 36 -37.39 1.97 1.43
C LYS A 36 -37.76 0.52 1.76
N LYS A 37 -38.29 -0.24 0.80
CA LYS A 37 -38.65 -1.65 1.02
C LYS A 37 -37.45 -2.60 0.90
N VAL A 38 -36.40 -2.19 0.18
CA VAL A 38 -35.15 -2.94 0.05
C VAL A 38 -34.27 -2.70 1.28
N GLU A 39 -34.19 -1.46 1.76
CA GLU A 39 -33.44 -1.10 2.97
C GLU A 39 -34.00 -1.82 4.21
N LYS A 40 -35.30 -1.81 4.41
CA LYS A 40 -35.95 -2.48 5.56
C LYS A 40 -35.76 -4.01 5.57
N LYS A 41 -35.61 -4.65 4.41
CA LYS A 41 -35.36 -6.09 4.30
C LYS A 41 -33.87 -6.43 4.53
N ALA A 42 -32.96 -5.49 4.28
CA ALA A 42 -31.52 -5.66 4.56
C ALA A 42 -31.25 -5.54 6.07
N GLU A 43 -31.90 -4.59 6.75
CA GLU A 43 -31.75 -4.40 8.21
C GLU A 43 -32.29 -5.59 9.01
N GLU A 44 -33.47 -6.13 8.66
CA GLU A 44 -34.03 -7.30 9.35
C GLU A 44 -33.22 -8.60 9.16
N LYS A 45 -32.40 -8.70 8.10
CA LYS A 45 -31.56 -9.87 7.87
C LYS A 45 -30.25 -9.80 8.69
N THR A 46 -29.74 -8.59 8.88
CA THR A 46 -28.52 -8.33 9.65
C THR A 46 -28.76 -8.52 11.15
N GLU A 47 -29.93 -8.12 11.70
CA GLU A 47 -30.26 -8.32 13.10
C GLU A 47 -30.43 -9.80 13.49
N LYS A 48 -30.99 -10.62 12.58
CA LYS A 48 -31.17 -12.07 12.84
C LYS A 48 -29.86 -12.87 12.79
N GLU A 49 -28.85 -12.42 12.06
CA GLU A 49 -27.53 -13.05 12.03
C GLU A 49 -26.69 -12.66 13.26
N ILE A 50 -26.87 -11.45 13.79
CA ILE A 50 -26.18 -10.98 15.01
C ILE A 50 -26.71 -11.72 16.27
N GLU A 51 -28.02 -11.97 16.33
CA GLU A 51 -28.63 -12.68 17.47
C GLU A 51 -28.23 -14.18 17.52
N LYS A 52 -27.93 -14.78 16.38
CA LYS A 52 -27.51 -16.19 16.27
C LYS A 52 -26.03 -16.40 16.64
N ALA A 53 -25.19 -15.35 16.51
CA ALA A 53 -23.79 -15.38 16.89
C ALA A 53 -23.54 -15.18 18.39
N ALA A 54 -24.51 -14.64 19.13
CA ALA A 54 -24.37 -14.31 20.55
C ALA A 54 -24.70 -15.49 21.51
N GLN A 55 -25.19 -16.63 21.00
CA GLN A 55 -25.65 -17.75 21.85
C GLN A 55 -24.73 -18.99 21.89
N GLY A 56 -23.50 -18.91 21.44
CA GLY A 56 -22.60 -20.05 21.42
C GLY A 56 -21.19 -19.76 21.85
N SER A 57 -20.91 -19.65 23.13
CA SER A 57 -19.61 -20.07 23.67
C SER A 57 -19.54 -19.80 25.20
N SER A 58 -19.57 -20.86 25.98
CA SER A 58 -19.08 -20.87 27.35
C SER A 58 -18.16 -22.10 27.55
N GLY A 59 -16.93 -21.86 28.07
CA GLY A 59 -16.12 -22.84 28.81
C GLY A 59 -14.90 -23.38 28.10
N SER A 60 -13.71 -23.04 28.46
CA SER A 60 -12.89 -23.58 29.55
C SER A 60 -11.46 -23.02 29.51
N GLU A 61 -10.95 -22.68 30.68
CA GLU A 61 -9.59 -22.26 30.98
C GLU A 61 -8.59 -23.41 30.88
N SER A 62 -7.37 -23.13 30.39
CA SER A 62 -6.15 -23.74 30.91
C SER A 62 -4.92 -22.89 30.59
N GLU A 63 -4.18 -22.56 31.65
CA GLU A 63 -2.91 -21.84 31.71
C GLU A 63 -1.77 -22.56 30.97
N GLY A 64 -0.87 -21.80 30.38
CA GLY A 64 0.42 -22.29 29.91
C GLY A 64 1.26 -21.16 29.30
N ALA A 65 2.10 -20.54 30.15
CA ALA A 65 3.03 -19.48 29.73
C ALA A 65 4.15 -20.03 28.85
N ALA A 66 4.40 -19.34 27.71
CA ALA A 66 5.70 -19.30 27.05
C ALA A 66 5.83 -17.99 26.31
N GLU A 67 6.75 -17.18 26.77
CA GLU A 67 7.17 -15.90 26.24
C GLU A 67 7.92 -16.12 24.91
N SER A 68 7.36 -15.63 23.80
CA SER A 68 8.11 -15.52 22.53
C SER A 68 7.90 -14.12 21.97
N THR A 69 8.98 -13.38 21.91
CA THR A 69 9.07 -12.07 21.27
C THR A 69 8.75 -12.19 19.77
N THR A 70 7.54 -11.76 19.40
CA THR A 70 7.08 -11.71 18.01
C THR A 70 7.23 -10.29 17.51
N THR A 71 8.05 -10.11 16.48
CA THR A 71 8.07 -8.88 15.64
C THR A 71 6.73 -8.77 14.93
N GLY A 72 5.96 -7.71 15.29
CA GLY A 72 4.60 -7.54 14.81
C GLY A 72 4.54 -7.18 13.32
N GLU A 73 3.98 -8.06 12.53
CA GLU A 73 3.33 -7.71 11.27
C GLU A 73 1.83 -7.57 11.55
N ALA A 74 1.24 -6.47 11.06
CA ALA A 74 -0.17 -6.15 11.29
C ALA A 74 -1.08 -7.25 10.72
N GLU A 75 -1.78 -7.96 11.59
CA GLU A 75 -2.85 -8.86 11.19
C GLU A 75 -3.98 -8.08 10.54
N SER A 76 -4.29 -8.41 9.28
CA SER A 76 -5.53 -8.01 8.64
C SER A 76 -6.69 -8.71 9.34
N SER A 77 -7.67 -7.93 9.74
CA SER A 77 -8.92 -8.36 10.40
C SER A 77 -9.51 -9.63 9.78
N GLY A 78 -9.87 -10.60 10.63
CA GLY A 78 -10.39 -11.93 10.29
C GLY A 78 -11.49 -11.95 9.24
N GLY A 79 -11.10 -12.24 8.01
CA GLY A 79 -11.86 -12.75 6.89
C GLY A 79 -11.06 -13.90 6.31
N GLU A 80 -11.69 -14.87 5.69
CA GLU A 80 -11.01 -15.95 4.98
C GLU A 80 -9.87 -15.38 4.14
N SER A 81 -8.67 -15.97 4.25
CA SER A 81 -7.50 -15.52 3.49
C SER A 81 -7.79 -15.67 1.98
N VAL A 82 -7.95 -14.54 1.29
CA VAL A 82 -8.21 -14.53 -0.15
C VAL A 82 -6.94 -14.98 -0.87
N LYS A 83 -7.05 -16.02 -1.66
CA LYS A 83 -5.90 -16.56 -2.42
C LYS A 83 -5.51 -15.65 -3.58
N PRO A 84 -4.23 -15.68 -4.01
CA PRO A 84 -3.80 -14.93 -5.18
C PRO A 84 -4.65 -15.23 -6.42
N GLY A 85 -5.04 -14.17 -7.14
CA GLY A 85 -5.86 -14.26 -8.36
C GLY A 85 -7.35 -14.43 -8.13
N GLU A 86 -7.85 -14.25 -6.91
CA GLU A 86 -9.27 -14.32 -6.56
C GLU A 86 -9.84 -12.93 -6.24
N GLY A 87 -11.15 -12.75 -6.47
CA GLY A 87 -11.87 -11.53 -6.14
C GLY A 87 -11.26 -10.27 -6.78
N VAL A 88 -11.09 -9.22 -5.99
CA VAL A 88 -10.55 -7.92 -6.42
C VAL A 88 -9.10 -8.01 -6.92
N TRP A 89 -8.35 -9.01 -6.46
CA TRP A 89 -6.94 -9.23 -6.83
C TRP A 89 -6.74 -9.71 -8.27
N THR A 90 -7.79 -10.14 -8.95
CA THR A 90 -7.72 -10.56 -10.36
C THR A 90 -7.22 -9.44 -11.28
N ASN A 91 -7.56 -8.18 -10.98
CA ASN A 91 -7.20 -6.99 -11.76
C ASN A 91 -6.13 -6.12 -11.10
N TYR A 92 -5.62 -6.55 -9.97
CA TYR A 92 -4.53 -5.87 -9.28
C TYR A 92 -3.23 -6.10 -10.04
N ASP A 93 -2.49 -5.03 -10.35
CA ASP A 93 -1.32 -5.08 -11.23
C ASP A 93 -0.09 -4.33 -10.66
N PHE A 94 -0.10 -4.02 -9.36
CA PHE A 94 1.06 -3.48 -8.67
C PHE A 94 2.12 -4.56 -8.46
N VAL A 95 3.35 -4.30 -8.88
CA VAL A 95 4.51 -5.16 -8.64
C VAL A 95 5.54 -4.35 -7.85
N PRO A 96 5.92 -4.78 -6.64
CA PRO A 96 6.94 -4.11 -5.86
C PRO A 96 8.28 -4.06 -6.60
N GLY A 97 9.04 -2.98 -6.40
CA GLY A 97 10.42 -2.91 -6.89
C GLY A 97 11.32 -3.93 -6.20
N ASP A 98 12.38 -4.36 -6.87
CA ASP A 98 13.24 -5.45 -6.39
C ASP A 98 14.47 -4.97 -5.62
N ARG A 99 14.93 -3.74 -5.83
CA ARG A 99 16.06 -3.14 -5.11
C ARG A 99 15.54 -2.06 -4.17
N VAL A 100 15.43 -2.40 -2.89
CA VAL A 100 15.01 -1.44 -1.84
C VAL A 100 16.13 -0.43 -1.61
N ILE A 101 15.78 0.85 -1.75
CA ILE A 101 16.69 2.00 -1.55
C ILE A 101 16.43 2.73 -0.23
N PHE A 102 15.21 2.61 0.31
CA PHE A 102 14.86 3.09 1.64
C PHE A 102 13.79 2.18 2.26
N PHE A 103 13.97 1.85 3.53
CA PHE A 103 12.97 1.12 4.33
C PHE A 103 13.00 1.59 5.78
N ASP A 104 11.84 1.94 6.34
CA ASP A 104 11.70 2.22 7.76
C ASP A 104 10.30 1.82 8.27
N ASP A 105 10.28 0.92 9.23
CA ASP A 105 9.11 0.48 10.00
C ASP A 105 9.13 1.02 11.44
N PHE A 106 10.10 1.90 11.73
CA PHE A 106 10.36 2.51 13.04
C PHE A 106 10.68 1.52 14.17
N SER A 107 10.87 0.23 13.88
CA SER A 107 11.16 -0.79 14.91
C SER A 107 12.40 -0.45 15.75
N LYS A 108 13.37 0.26 15.17
CA LYS A 108 14.62 0.71 15.82
C LYS A 108 14.54 2.10 16.45
N SER A 109 13.47 2.86 16.20
CA SER A 109 13.31 4.22 16.74
C SER A 109 12.75 4.17 18.16
N PRO A 110 13.24 4.98 19.12
CA PRO A 110 12.63 5.11 20.43
C PRO A 110 11.19 5.63 20.36
N THR A 111 10.32 5.13 21.20
CA THR A 111 8.97 5.67 21.36
C THR A 111 9.04 7.05 22.02
N GLY A 112 8.26 8.01 21.53
CA GLY A 112 8.25 9.41 21.98
C GLY A 112 9.23 10.33 21.22
N ASP A 113 10.16 9.78 20.44
CA ASP A 113 11.12 10.56 19.66
C ASP A 113 10.67 10.68 18.19
N PHE A 114 11.19 11.70 17.49
CA PHE A 114 11.08 11.76 16.04
C PHE A 114 12.10 10.81 15.38
N PRO A 115 11.74 10.04 14.33
CA PRO A 115 12.64 9.08 13.69
C PRO A 115 13.89 9.73 13.10
N GLN A 116 15.08 9.24 13.47
CA GLN A 116 16.36 9.81 13.03
C GLN A 116 16.62 9.69 11.52
N ARG A 117 15.94 8.77 10.84
CA ARG A 117 16.11 8.53 9.41
C ARG A 117 15.24 9.42 8.54
N LEU A 118 14.33 10.17 9.14
CA LEU A 118 13.51 11.17 8.48
C LEU A 118 14.07 12.57 8.77
N GLN A 119 13.82 13.51 7.88
CA GLN A 119 14.13 14.91 8.08
C GLN A 119 12.91 15.64 8.62
N PHE A 120 13.00 16.16 9.83
CA PHE A 120 11.95 17.00 10.42
C PHE A 120 11.90 18.35 9.72
N VAL A 121 10.69 18.84 9.42
CA VAL A 121 10.47 20.17 8.85
C VAL A 121 9.63 21.03 9.79
N GLU A 122 8.42 20.58 10.15
CA GLU A 122 7.55 21.31 11.09
C GLU A 122 6.48 20.40 11.70
N GLY A 123 5.86 20.84 12.78
CA GLY A 123 4.72 20.17 13.42
C GLY A 123 5.10 19.35 14.64
N ASN A 124 4.17 18.53 15.12
CA ASN A 124 4.35 17.69 16.30
C ASN A 124 4.21 16.21 15.89
N MET A 125 5.35 15.53 15.82
CA MET A 125 5.45 14.14 15.39
C MET A 125 6.34 13.34 16.32
N GLU A 126 5.93 12.12 16.62
CA GLU A 126 6.67 11.18 17.47
C GLU A 126 6.44 9.73 17.01
N VAL A 127 7.34 8.84 17.35
CA VAL A 127 7.11 7.40 17.24
C VAL A 127 6.16 6.96 18.36
N ALA A 128 5.05 6.36 18.01
CA ALA A 128 4.08 5.79 18.94
C ALA A 128 3.91 4.29 18.67
N GLU A 129 3.63 3.53 19.72
CA GLU A 129 3.31 2.11 19.60
C GLU A 129 1.79 1.94 19.54
N TRP A 130 1.30 1.23 18.51
CA TRP A 130 -0.12 0.96 18.36
C TRP A 130 -0.33 -0.35 17.60
N LYS A 131 -1.21 -1.21 18.11
CA LYS A 131 -1.49 -2.56 17.61
C LYS A 131 -0.23 -3.43 17.43
N GLY A 132 0.70 -3.34 18.38
CA GLY A 132 1.93 -4.14 18.37
C GLY A 132 2.98 -3.70 17.33
N GLN A 133 2.81 -2.53 16.71
CA GLN A 133 3.69 -1.96 15.71
C GLN A 133 4.00 -0.50 16.02
N LYS A 134 5.14 -0.02 15.55
CA LYS A 134 5.53 1.38 15.70
C LYS A 134 5.08 2.21 14.51
N TRP A 135 4.63 3.42 14.80
CA TRP A 135 4.06 4.37 13.85
C TRP A 135 4.64 5.76 14.08
N LEU A 136 4.88 6.52 13.02
CA LEU A 136 5.04 7.96 13.09
C LEU A 136 3.65 8.57 13.30
N ARG A 137 3.40 9.12 14.47
CA ARG A 137 2.16 9.77 14.86
C ARG A 137 2.31 11.27 14.69
N ALA A 138 1.48 11.89 13.86
CA ALA A 138 1.32 13.34 13.74
C ALA A 138 0.06 13.75 14.51
N ALA A 139 0.24 14.55 15.56
CA ALA A 139 -0.85 14.99 16.43
C ALA A 139 -1.57 16.25 15.91
N ASP A 140 -0.96 16.96 14.99
CA ASP A 140 -1.42 18.19 14.36
C ASP A 140 -0.80 18.29 12.96
N ASP A 141 -1.05 19.40 12.25
CA ASP A 141 -0.42 19.66 10.96
C ASP A 141 1.10 19.51 11.04
N ALA A 142 1.66 18.78 10.10
CA ALA A 142 3.07 18.42 10.17
C ALA A 142 3.69 18.26 8.80
N LYS A 143 5.03 18.41 8.73
CA LYS A 143 5.81 18.15 7.52
C LYS A 143 7.12 17.46 7.89
N PHE A 144 7.47 16.48 7.08
CA PHE A 144 8.75 15.80 7.13
C PHE A 144 9.19 15.39 5.71
N GLU A 145 10.43 14.99 5.57
CA GLU A 145 10.97 14.46 4.31
C GLU A 145 11.62 13.11 4.54
N ILE A 146 11.53 12.25 3.53
CA ILE A 146 12.32 11.03 3.45
C ILE A 146 13.54 11.33 2.58
N PRO A 147 14.75 11.46 3.15
CA PRO A 147 15.96 11.62 2.37
C PRO A 147 16.35 10.29 1.73
N LEU A 148 16.67 10.32 0.45
CA LEU A 148 17.13 9.17 -0.31
C LEU A 148 18.64 9.32 -0.60
N SER A 149 19.35 8.21 -0.64
CA SER A 149 20.78 8.20 -0.98
C SER A 149 21.05 8.52 -2.46
N GLU A 150 20.05 8.36 -3.31
CA GLU A 150 20.08 8.61 -4.74
C GLU A 150 18.71 9.12 -5.20
N PRO A 151 18.61 9.85 -6.33
CA PRO A 151 17.32 10.25 -6.89
C PRO A 151 16.46 9.03 -7.21
N LEU A 152 15.13 9.21 -7.15
CA LEU A 152 14.19 8.18 -7.57
C LEU A 152 14.54 7.71 -8.99
N PRO A 153 14.75 6.41 -9.20
CA PRO A 153 15.07 5.85 -10.50
C PRO A 153 13.90 6.00 -11.48
N GLN A 154 14.15 5.77 -12.77
CA GLN A 154 13.12 5.86 -13.80
C GLN A 154 11.93 4.93 -13.49
N ARG A 155 12.22 3.71 -13.05
CA ARG A 155 11.22 2.79 -12.49
C ARG A 155 11.39 2.68 -10.99
N PHE A 156 10.31 2.96 -10.27
CA PHE A 156 10.31 2.92 -8.81
C PHE A 156 8.96 2.48 -8.26
N THR A 157 8.97 2.04 -7.04
CA THR A 157 7.78 1.88 -6.19
C THR A 157 7.97 2.60 -4.86
N ILE A 158 6.89 3.17 -4.35
CA ILE A 158 6.80 3.76 -3.01
C ILE A 158 5.61 3.11 -2.34
N GLU A 159 5.83 2.58 -1.14
CA GLU A 159 4.82 1.89 -0.34
C GLU A 159 4.86 2.43 1.09
N PHE A 160 3.72 2.60 1.70
CA PHE A 160 3.59 2.90 3.12
C PHE A 160 2.18 2.59 3.61
N ASP A 161 2.06 2.39 4.91
CA ASP A 161 0.79 2.22 5.58
C ASP A 161 0.39 3.52 6.28
N PHE A 162 -0.90 3.79 6.29
CA PHE A 162 -1.41 4.97 6.92
C PHE A 162 -2.75 4.73 7.64
N TYR A 163 -2.97 5.48 8.69
CA TYR A 163 -4.20 5.50 9.46
C TYR A 163 -4.56 6.94 9.83
N GLY A 164 -5.83 7.29 9.66
CA GLY A 164 -6.36 8.60 10.06
C GLY A 164 -7.86 8.50 10.30
N PRO A 165 -8.32 8.69 11.55
CA PRO A 165 -9.71 8.44 11.92
C PRO A 165 -10.66 9.56 11.51
N SER A 166 -10.16 10.76 11.18
CA SER A 166 -10.98 11.94 10.88
C SER A 166 -11.15 12.17 9.37
N SER A 167 -12.34 12.68 9.00
CA SER A 167 -12.60 13.15 7.64
C SER A 167 -11.77 14.38 7.23
N GLN A 168 -11.13 15.03 8.17
CA GLN A 168 -10.30 16.21 7.93
C GLN A 168 -8.83 15.85 7.72
N ASN A 169 -8.44 14.61 8.01
CA ASN A 169 -7.08 14.17 7.80
C ASN A 169 -6.78 14.06 6.31
N THR A 170 -5.68 14.68 5.90
CA THR A 170 -5.19 14.65 4.52
C THR A 170 -3.68 14.42 4.55
N LEU A 171 -3.21 13.62 3.61
CA LEU A 171 -1.80 13.38 3.37
C LEU A 171 -1.44 13.78 1.95
N GLU A 172 -0.40 14.56 1.77
CA GLU A 172 0.25 14.78 0.48
C GLU A 172 1.67 14.26 0.51
N MET A 173 2.06 13.59 -0.56
CA MET A 173 3.44 13.19 -0.82
C MET A 173 3.88 13.80 -2.14
N ARG A 174 4.99 14.50 -2.11
CA ARG A 174 5.55 15.23 -3.24
C ARG A 174 6.93 14.70 -3.63
N ASP A 175 7.43 15.15 -4.73
CA ASP A 175 8.83 15.05 -5.10
C ASP A 175 9.58 16.30 -4.61
N GLY A 176 10.78 16.11 -4.07
CA GLY A 176 11.58 17.20 -3.47
C GLY A 176 12.10 18.26 -4.46
N THR A 177 11.92 18.07 -5.77
CA THR A 177 12.21 19.10 -6.77
C THR A 177 11.06 20.09 -6.96
N ASP A 178 9.90 19.85 -6.37
CA ASP A 178 8.72 20.69 -6.50
C ASP A 178 8.82 21.96 -5.66
N THR A 179 9.67 22.88 -6.10
CA THR A 179 9.88 24.18 -5.42
C THR A 179 8.76 25.20 -5.69
N GLN A 180 7.94 24.98 -6.73
CA GLN A 180 6.90 25.93 -7.16
C GLN A 180 5.55 25.26 -7.44
N GLU A 181 5.33 24.06 -6.92
CA GLU A 181 4.08 23.33 -7.12
C GLU A 181 3.73 23.04 -8.60
N GLU A 182 4.74 22.97 -9.46
CA GLU A 182 4.55 22.69 -10.88
C GLU A 182 4.36 21.19 -11.20
N HIS A 183 4.73 20.34 -10.24
CA HIS A 183 4.69 18.89 -10.40
C HIS A 183 3.39 18.28 -9.85
N ASP A 184 3.08 17.08 -10.33
CA ASP A 184 2.01 16.29 -9.75
C ASP A 184 2.43 15.77 -8.37
N TRP A 185 1.49 15.62 -7.46
CA TRP A 185 1.69 14.99 -6.16
C TRP A 185 0.60 13.98 -5.85
N VAL A 186 0.91 13.00 -5.00
CA VAL A 186 -0.07 12.05 -4.48
C VAL A 186 -0.81 12.69 -3.31
N ARG A 187 -2.14 12.63 -3.33
CA ARG A 187 -3.00 13.13 -2.28
C ARG A 187 -3.97 12.06 -1.81
N LEU A 188 -4.03 11.89 -0.52
CA LEU A 188 -4.90 10.92 0.14
C LEU A 188 -5.82 11.67 1.10
N PHE A 189 -7.10 11.67 0.78
CA PHE A 189 -8.16 12.13 1.66
C PHE A 189 -8.86 10.93 2.28
N TRP A 190 -8.96 10.91 3.59
CA TRP A 190 -9.54 9.79 4.31
C TRP A 190 -10.98 9.45 3.96
N TYR A 191 -11.74 10.40 3.47
CA TYR A 191 -13.17 10.24 3.31
C TYR A 191 -13.69 10.42 1.88
N LEU A 192 -12.94 11.07 1.02
CA LEU A 192 -13.52 11.53 -0.23
C LEU A 192 -12.83 10.93 -1.44
N SER A 193 -11.52 11.08 -1.56
CA SER A 193 -10.86 10.65 -2.77
C SER A 193 -9.35 10.52 -2.58
N CYS A 194 -8.77 9.58 -3.29
CA CYS A 194 -7.33 9.39 -3.32
C CYS A 194 -6.85 9.43 -4.76
N GLY A 195 -5.70 10.01 -5.01
CA GLY A 195 -5.17 10.04 -6.36
C GLY A 195 -4.01 10.99 -6.58
N LEU A 196 -3.87 11.45 -7.82
CA LEU A 196 -2.85 12.37 -8.27
C LEU A 196 -3.45 13.76 -8.50
N HIS A 197 -2.78 14.78 -8.00
CA HIS A 197 -3.15 16.17 -8.07
C HIS A 197 -2.01 17.02 -8.61
N ASN A 198 -2.31 18.25 -9.03
CA ASN A 198 -1.36 19.33 -9.30
C ASN A 198 -2.01 20.69 -8.99
N GLN A 199 -1.33 21.79 -9.26
CA GLN A 199 -1.87 23.15 -9.01
C GLN A 199 -3.21 23.44 -9.70
N LYS A 200 -3.48 22.78 -10.83
CA LYS A 200 -4.73 22.98 -11.58
C LYS A 200 -5.89 22.18 -11.01
N GLY A 201 -5.63 21.35 -9.98
CA GLY A 201 -6.60 20.51 -9.32
C GLY A 201 -6.32 19.01 -9.51
N GLU A 202 -7.38 18.25 -9.68
CA GLU A 202 -7.30 16.80 -9.82
C GLU A 202 -6.76 16.40 -11.20
N VAL A 203 -5.73 15.56 -11.21
CA VAL A 203 -5.23 14.91 -12.43
C VAL A 203 -5.94 13.57 -12.64
N ALA A 204 -6.00 12.76 -11.59
CA ALA A 204 -6.74 11.51 -11.55
C ALA A 204 -7.03 11.13 -10.10
N GLN A 205 -8.28 10.86 -9.78
CA GLN A 205 -8.69 10.40 -8.45
C GLN A 205 -9.91 9.50 -8.52
N VAL A 206 -10.10 8.71 -7.48
CA VAL A 206 -11.27 7.85 -7.30
C VAL A 206 -11.76 8.01 -5.86
N GLU A 207 -13.06 8.07 -5.67
CA GLU A 207 -13.64 7.91 -4.34
C GLU A 207 -13.27 6.52 -3.81
N VAL A 208 -12.72 6.50 -2.60
CA VAL A 208 -12.39 5.23 -1.95
C VAL A 208 -13.68 4.68 -1.35
N PRO A 209 -14.25 3.59 -1.90
CA PRO A 209 -15.55 3.07 -1.48
C PRO A 209 -15.52 2.45 -0.09
N VAL A 210 -14.34 2.21 0.44
CA VAL A 210 -14.15 1.64 1.77
C VAL A 210 -13.91 2.76 2.75
N ARG A 211 -14.78 2.86 3.75
CA ARG A 211 -14.56 3.71 4.92
C ARG A 211 -13.21 3.35 5.56
N VAL A 212 -12.19 4.10 5.22
CA VAL A 212 -10.83 3.96 5.79
C VAL A 212 -10.82 4.38 7.26
N LYS A 213 -11.93 4.91 7.75
CA LYS A 213 -12.14 5.50 9.07
C LYS A 213 -11.63 4.68 10.26
N GLU A 214 -11.54 3.37 10.11
CA GLU A 214 -11.16 2.48 11.21
C GLU A 214 -10.17 1.40 10.76
N ARG A 215 -9.62 1.52 9.55
CA ARG A 215 -8.71 0.53 8.98
C ARG A 215 -7.38 1.16 8.60
N ILE A 216 -6.33 0.40 8.74
CA ILE A 216 -5.05 0.70 8.13
C ILE A 216 -5.23 0.61 6.62
N ALA A 217 -4.81 1.64 5.91
CA ALA A 217 -4.79 1.64 4.46
C ALA A 217 -3.35 1.52 3.95
N HIS A 218 -3.18 0.71 2.92
CA HIS A 218 -1.92 0.49 2.24
C HIS A 218 -1.85 1.36 0.99
N CYS A 219 -0.96 2.36 0.98
CA CYS A 219 -0.70 3.18 -0.20
C CYS A 219 0.46 2.59 -0.98
N ARG A 220 0.27 2.41 -2.29
CA ARG A 220 1.31 1.94 -3.19
C ARG A 220 1.35 2.80 -4.44
N ILE A 221 2.54 3.22 -4.83
CA ILE A 221 2.78 4.05 -6.00
C ILE A 221 3.79 3.33 -6.88
N MET A 222 3.50 3.25 -8.15
CA MET A 222 4.41 2.68 -9.14
C MET A 222 4.64 3.68 -10.26
N GLY A 223 5.92 4.00 -10.50
CA GLY A 223 6.36 4.89 -11.57
C GLY A 223 7.20 4.18 -12.62
N ASP A 224 6.98 4.53 -13.90
CA ASP A 224 7.83 4.14 -15.04
C ASP A 224 7.94 5.31 -16.01
N GLY A 225 9.05 6.02 -16.01
CA GLY A 225 9.20 7.28 -16.71
C GLY A 225 8.14 8.29 -16.26
N LYS A 226 7.30 8.74 -17.19
CA LYS A 226 6.17 9.64 -16.91
C LYS A 226 4.89 8.91 -16.50
N TYR A 227 4.90 7.59 -16.49
CA TYR A 227 3.74 6.81 -16.12
C TYR A 227 3.67 6.63 -14.60
N ILE A 228 2.55 7.02 -13.99
CA ILE A 228 2.32 6.86 -12.55
C ILE A 228 1.00 6.12 -12.33
N LYS A 229 1.05 5.13 -11.46
CA LYS A 229 -0.13 4.47 -10.89
C LYS A 229 -0.12 4.62 -9.39
N VAL A 230 -1.27 4.89 -8.81
CA VAL A 230 -1.47 4.97 -7.36
C VAL A 230 -2.55 3.98 -6.97
N TYR A 231 -2.30 3.26 -5.89
CA TYR A 231 -3.22 2.28 -5.30
C TYR A 231 -3.44 2.60 -3.83
N VAL A 232 -4.66 2.41 -3.38
CA VAL A 232 -5.02 2.41 -1.96
C VAL A 232 -5.69 1.06 -1.70
N ASN A 233 -5.08 0.27 -0.85
CA ASN A 233 -5.38 -1.13 -0.70
C ASN A 233 -5.28 -1.85 -2.07
N GLU A 234 -6.28 -2.62 -2.45
CA GLU A 234 -6.37 -3.33 -3.74
C GLU A 234 -6.93 -2.48 -4.89
N GLN A 235 -7.34 -1.24 -4.61
CA GLN A 235 -7.95 -0.37 -5.60
C GLN A 235 -6.92 0.56 -6.25
N ARG A 236 -6.87 0.56 -7.58
CA ARG A 236 -6.12 1.58 -8.33
C ARG A 236 -6.91 2.87 -8.37
N VAL A 237 -6.38 3.93 -7.73
CA VAL A 237 -7.02 5.25 -7.60
C VAL A 237 -6.50 6.28 -8.60
N ALA A 238 -5.32 6.05 -9.19
CA ALA A 238 -4.82 6.85 -10.30
C ALA A 238 -4.07 5.99 -11.32
N ASN A 239 -4.15 6.38 -12.61
CA ASN A 239 -3.48 5.73 -13.73
C ASN A 239 -3.16 6.79 -14.79
N VAL A 240 -2.01 7.44 -14.65
CA VAL A 240 -1.65 8.64 -15.41
C VAL A 240 -0.42 8.38 -16.29
N PRO A 241 -0.57 8.43 -17.63
CA PRO A 241 0.53 8.13 -18.56
C PRO A 241 1.53 9.28 -18.74
N ASN A 242 1.15 10.51 -18.39
CA ASN A 242 1.95 11.72 -18.62
C ASN A 242 2.02 12.59 -17.36
N SER A 243 2.40 11.97 -16.24
CA SER A 243 2.59 12.68 -14.98
C SER A 243 3.87 13.51 -15.00
N SER A 244 3.83 14.65 -14.33
CA SER A 244 4.99 15.49 -14.04
C SER A 244 5.63 15.16 -12.67
N PHE A 245 5.26 14.06 -12.02
CA PHE A 245 5.88 13.64 -10.78
C PHE A 245 7.40 13.49 -10.95
N GLY A 246 8.16 14.23 -10.16
CA GLY A 246 9.61 14.36 -10.34
C GLY A 246 10.42 13.17 -9.82
N ARG A 247 11.73 13.33 -9.88
CA ARG A 247 12.73 12.30 -9.53
C ARG A 247 13.85 12.93 -8.71
N SER A 248 13.55 13.32 -7.48
CA SER A 248 14.57 13.85 -6.56
C SER A 248 15.11 12.80 -5.61
N ASN A 249 16.06 13.20 -4.80
CA ASN A 249 16.57 12.42 -3.68
C ASN A 249 15.87 12.78 -2.36
N SER A 250 14.71 13.40 -2.41
CA SER A 250 13.87 13.68 -1.24
C SER A 250 12.39 13.51 -1.59
N LEU A 251 11.63 12.98 -0.65
CA LEU A 251 10.18 12.85 -0.72
C LEU A 251 9.55 13.60 0.44
N PRO A 252 9.10 14.84 0.21
CA PRO A 252 8.36 15.62 1.18
C PRO A 252 6.95 15.05 1.42
N PHE A 253 6.62 14.92 2.70
CA PHE A 253 5.30 14.58 3.20
C PHE A 253 4.70 15.78 3.93
N ARG A 254 3.45 16.08 3.62
CA ARG A 254 2.65 17.08 4.33
C ARG A 254 1.39 16.42 4.85
N ILE A 255 1.14 16.59 6.13
CA ILE A 255 0.01 16.02 6.85
C ILE A 255 -0.85 17.17 7.34
N TRP A 256 -2.16 17.09 7.10
CA TRP A 256 -3.17 17.86 7.81
C TRP A 256 -3.90 16.91 8.74
N ALA A 257 -3.67 17.04 10.02
CA ALA A 257 -4.28 16.21 11.04
C ALA A 257 -5.29 17.01 11.87
N HIS A 258 -6.38 16.37 12.23
CA HIS A 258 -7.31 16.97 13.18
C HIS A 258 -6.73 16.85 14.60
N PRO A 259 -6.78 17.92 15.44
CA PRO A 259 -6.10 17.92 16.74
C PRO A 259 -6.46 16.77 17.70
N ASN A 260 -7.67 16.22 17.56
CA ASN A 260 -8.14 15.09 18.38
C ASN A 260 -7.97 13.71 17.71
N ASP A 261 -7.54 13.69 16.45
CA ASP A 261 -7.53 12.49 15.60
C ASP A 261 -6.21 12.40 14.84
N ALA A 262 -5.18 11.91 15.49
CA ALA A 262 -3.83 11.84 14.93
C ALA A 262 -3.78 11.00 13.65
N THR A 263 -3.00 11.47 12.68
CA THR A 263 -2.61 10.69 11.51
C THR A 263 -1.38 9.85 11.85
N MET A 264 -1.36 8.59 11.43
CA MET A 264 -0.25 7.67 11.69
C MET A 264 0.25 7.04 10.39
N LEU A 265 1.56 6.94 10.26
CA LEU A 265 2.28 6.41 9.09
C LEU A 265 3.32 5.39 9.53
N THR A 266 3.53 4.35 8.73
CA THR A 266 4.58 3.35 8.97
C THR A 266 4.91 2.56 7.70
N ASN A 267 5.85 1.61 7.80
CA ASN A 267 6.24 0.68 6.74
C ASN A 267 6.64 1.38 5.44
N PHE A 268 7.39 2.48 5.54
CA PHE A 268 7.91 3.15 4.35
C PHE A 268 8.88 2.25 3.61
N ARG A 269 8.57 1.95 2.37
CA ARG A 269 9.41 1.17 1.47
C ARG A 269 9.51 1.87 0.13
N ILE A 270 10.71 2.29 -0.25
CA ILE A 270 11.00 2.87 -1.56
C ILE A 270 11.99 1.94 -2.26
N ALA A 271 11.67 1.56 -3.49
CA ALA A 271 12.49 0.62 -4.23
C ALA A 271 12.60 0.99 -5.71
N GLU A 272 13.73 0.64 -6.31
CA GLU A 272 13.89 0.60 -7.75
C GLU A 272 13.24 -0.65 -8.33
N GLY A 273 12.72 -0.55 -9.55
CA GLY A 273 12.06 -1.65 -10.25
C GLY A 273 10.56 -1.47 -10.30
N GLY A 274 9.84 -2.55 -10.31
CA GLY A 274 8.42 -2.63 -10.62
C GLY A 274 8.23 -3.51 -11.84
N LYS A 275 7.11 -3.35 -12.56
CA LYS A 275 6.77 -4.19 -13.72
C LYS A 275 7.97 -4.43 -14.65
N LYS A 276 8.40 -5.68 -14.81
CA LYS A 276 9.52 -6.11 -15.66
C LYS A 276 9.05 -7.04 -16.76
N ILE A 277 9.83 -7.12 -17.85
CA ILE A 277 9.75 -8.22 -18.80
C ILE A 277 10.66 -9.34 -18.24
N MET A 278 10.11 -10.17 -17.36
CA MET A 278 10.88 -11.21 -16.63
C MET A 278 11.59 -12.18 -17.58
N TYR A 279 10.99 -12.50 -18.72
CA TYR A 279 11.60 -13.43 -19.68
C TYR A 279 12.92 -12.91 -20.23
N ASP A 280 12.94 -11.66 -20.70
CA ASP A 280 14.16 -11.09 -21.29
C ASP A 280 15.30 -11.02 -20.26
N GLN A 281 14.97 -10.64 -19.04
CA GLN A 281 15.94 -10.64 -17.95
C GLN A 281 16.43 -12.05 -17.63
N LEU A 282 15.54 -13.03 -17.51
CA LEU A 282 15.90 -14.41 -17.23
C LEU A 282 16.81 -14.98 -18.31
N MET A 283 16.55 -14.63 -19.57
CA MET A 283 17.38 -15.09 -20.70
C MET A 283 18.74 -14.41 -20.76
N ALA A 284 18.80 -13.12 -20.42
CA ALA A 284 20.04 -12.35 -20.46
C ALA A 284 20.95 -12.63 -19.26
N GLU A 285 20.38 -12.73 -18.05
CA GLU A 285 21.11 -12.80 -16.79
C GLU A 285 21.13 -14.22 -16.17
N GLY A 286 20.34 -15.15 -16.71
CA GLY A 286 20.16 -16.48 -16.15
C GLY A 286 19.29 -16.52 -14.90
N LYS A 287 18.92 -15.35 -14.35
CA LYS A 287 18.10 -15.23 -13.15
C LYS A 287 17.21 -13.98 -13.15
N VAL A 288 16.13 -14.08 -12.40
CA VAL A 288 15.26 -12.95 -12.03
C VAL A 288 15.09 -12.94 -10.53
N VAL A 289 15.31 -11.78 -9.91
CA VAL A 289 15.03 -11.54 -8.49
C VAL A 289 13.66 -10.87 -8.37
N THR A 290 12.85 -11.32 -7.43
CA THR A 290 11.58 -10.67 -7.14
C THR A 290 11.29 -10.60 -5.64
N GLN A 291 10.76 -9.46 -5.21
CA GLN A 291 10.16 -9.26 -3.90
C GLN A 291 8.62 -9.18 -3.99
N GLY A 292 8.06 -9.41 -5.16
CA GLY A 292 6.62 -9.37 -5.40
C GLY A 292 5.87 -10.65 -5.01
N ILE A 293 6.54 -11.65 -4.45
CA ILE A 293 5.91 -12.82 -3.83
C ILE A 293 5.95 -12.64 -2.33
N LEU A 294 4.79 -12.29 -1.75
CA LEU A 294 4.62 -11.98 -0.35
C LEU A 294 4.02 -13.18 0.39
N PHE A 295 4.45 -13.38 1.63
CA PHE A 295 3.95 -14.44 2.51
C PHE A 295 3.40 -13.86 3.80
N ALA A 296 2.52 -14.59 4.47
CA ALA A 296 2.12 -14.26 5.83
C ALA A 296 3.33 -14.42 6.77
N SER A 297 3.32 -13.68 7.89
CA SER A 297 4.45 -13.64 8.83
C SER A 297 4.77 -15.04 9.38
N GLY A 298 6.05 -15.41 9.34
CA GLY A 298 6.51 -16.73 9.78
C GLY A 298 5.94 -17.92 9.01
N SER A 299 5.18 -17.67 7.91
CA SER A 299 4.44 -18.68 7.14
C SER A 299 4.94 -18.78 5.70
N ASP A 300 4.54 -19.85 5.05
CA ASP A 300 4.68 -20.13 3.62
C ASP A 300 3.35 -19.92 2.87
N GLU A 301 2.33 -19.38 3.52
CA GLU A 301 1.08 -18.98 2.89
C GLU A 301 1.31 -17.74 2.01
N ILE A 302 0.99 -17.87 0.72
CA ILE A 302 1.17 -16.80 -0.26
C ILE A 302 0.03 -15.80 -0.12
N ARG A 303 0.36 -14.52 0.07
CA ARG A 303 -0.61 -13.44 0.16
C ARG A 303 -1.19 -13.07 -1.20
N ALA A 304 -2.45 -12.61 -1.22
CA ALA A 304 -3.17 -12.24 -2.44
C ALA A 304 -2.50 -11.13 -3.26
N GLU A 305 -1.76 -10.24 -2.61
CA GLU A 305 -0.98 -9.17 -3.25
C GLU A 305 0.11 -9.70 -4.20
N SER A 306 0.49 -10.98 -4.06
CA SER A 306 1.46 -11.65 -4.96
C SER A 306 0.89 -11.94 -6.35
N THR A 307 -0.43 -11.75 -6.56
CA THR A 307 -1.13 -12.06 -7.81
C THR A 307 -0.43 -11.55 -9.06
N PRO A 308 0.00 -10.28 -9.17
CA PRO A 308 0.62 -9.76 -10.39
C PRO A 308 1.92 -10.48 -10.74
N THR A 309 2.78 -10.68 -9.74
CA THR A 309 4.06 -11.35 -9.91
C THR A 309 3.89 -12.83 -10.30
N LEU A 310 3.01 -13.54 -9.60
CA LEU A 310 2.70 -14.94 -9.90
C LEU A 310 2.06 -15.11 -11.29
N LYS A 311 1.21 -14.15 -11.69
CA LYS A 311 0.61 -14.13 -13.04
C LYS A 311 1.68 -13.93 -14.12
N GLU A 312 2.63 -13.03 -13.91
CA GLU A 312 3.73 -12.79 -14.84
C GLU A 312 4.61 -14.03 -14.98
N ILE A 313 5.00 -14.67 -13.87
CA ILE A 313 5.77 -15.91 -13.88
C ILE A 313 5.01 -17.04 -14.58
N GLY A 314 3.75 -17.23 -14.22
CA GLY A 314 2.92 -18.29 -14.80
C GLY A 314 2.69 -18.10 -16.29
N THR A 315 2.47 -16.85 -16.74
CA THR A 315 2.34 -16.52 -18.16
C THR A 315 3.65 -16.76 -18.92
N MET A 316 4.78 -16.29 -18.39
CA MET A 316 6.10 -16.53 -18.95
C MET A 316 6.37 -18.02 -19.16
N LEU A 317 6.08 -18.85 -18.16
CA LEU A 317 6.27 -20.30 -18.25
C LEU A 317 5.29 -20.97 -19.23
N LYS A 318 4.09 -20.45 -19.40
CA LYS A 318 3.14 -20.94 -20.42
C LYS A 318 3.57 -20.60 -21.84
N ASP A 319 4.00 -19.36 -22.04
CA ASP A 319 4.40 -18.86 -23.35
C ASP A 319 5.71 -19.50 -23.85
N HIS A 320 6.54 -20.02 -22.92
CA HIS A 320 7.84 -20.63 -23.20
C HIS A 320 7.88 -22.08 -22.64
N ALA A 321 7.30 -23.00 -23.37
CA ALA A 321 7.13 -24.40 -22.94
C ALA A 321 8.43 -25.14 -22.60
N ASP A 322 9.54 -24.78 -23.23
CA ASP A 322 10.86 -25.40 -23.01
C ASP A 322 11.59 -24.82 -21.79
N LEU A 323 11.11 -23.68 -21.26
CA LEU A 323 11.75 -22.99 -20.12
C LEU A 323 11.57 -23.83 -18.85
N LYS A 324 12.71 -24.12 -18.19
CA LYS A 324 12.77 -24.75 -16.87
C LYS A 324 13.42 -23.79 -15.89
N VAL A 325 12.89 -23.73 -14.68
CA VAL A 325 13.40 -22.83 -13.64
C VAL A 325 13.52 -23.51 -12.28
N SER A 326 14.52 -23.07 -11.50
CA SER A 326 14.57 -23.29 -10.07
C SER A 326 13.99 -22.07 -9.35
N ILE A 327 13.11 -22.28 -8.39
CA ILE A 327 12.53 -21.28 -7.50
C ILE A 327 13.34 -21.32 -6.21
N GLU A 328 14.08 -20.27 -5.92
CA GLU A 328 14.96 -20.18 -4.76
C GLU A 328 14.40 -19.18 -3.74
N GLY A 329 14.14 -19.66 -2.51
CA GLY A 329 13.69 -18.83 -1.40
C GLY A 329 14.85 -18.38 -0.52
N HIS A 330 14.80 -17.11 -0.07
CA HIS A 330 15.81 -16.50 0.81
C HIS A 330 15.16 -15.75 1.94
N THR A 331 15.87 -15.67 3.09
CA THR A 331 15.51 -14.85 4.25
C THR A 331 16.61 -13.83 4.55
N ASP A 332 16.32 -12.90 5.43
CA ASP A 332 17.37 -12.17 6.15
C ASP A 332 17.92 -13.02 7.32
N ASN A 333 18.78 -12.44 8.15
CA ASN A 333 19.42 -13.10 9.28
C ASN A 333 18.65 -12.92 10.62
N VAL A 334 17.36 -12.59 10.57
CA VAL A 334 16.56 -12.48 11.79
C VAL A 334 15.99 -13.86 12.13
N GLY A 335 16.26 -14.34 13.34
CA GLY A 335 15.84 -15.65 13.81
C GLY A 335 16.97 -16.70 13.77
N GLU A 336 16.57 -17.97 13.92
CA GLU A 336 17.51 -19.09 13.93
C GLU A 336 17.76 -19.61 12.51
N ASP A 337 19.03 -19.89 12.18
CA ASP A 337 19.47 -20.37 10.86
C ASP A 337 18.64 -21.55 10.34
N ALA A 338 18.41 -22.56 11.22
CA ALA A 338 17.64 -23.75 10.89
C ALA A 338 16.17 -23.42 10.57
N ALA A 339 15.58 -22.47 11.29
CA ALA A 339 14.21 -22.02 11.03
C ALA A 339 14.13 -21.21 9.71
N ASN A 340 15.11 -20.33 9.45
CA ASN A 340 15.22 -19.60 8.21
C ASN A 340 15.41 -20.53 6.99
N GLN A 341 16.24 -21.56 7.14
CA GLN A 341 16.44 -22.59 6.12
C GLN A 341 15.15 -23.34 5.81
N ASP A 342 14.42 -23.79 6.83
CA ASP A 342 13.14 -24.49 6.65
C ASP A 342 12.07 -23.58 6.04
N LEU A 343 11.92 -22.36 6.56
CA LEU A 343 10.94 -21.38 6.09
C LEU A 343 11.15 -21.06 4.59
N SER A 344 12.39 -20.77 4.21
CA SER A 344 12.73 -20.45 2.81
C SER A 344 12.42 -21.63 1.87
N LYS A 345 12.69 -22.86 2.31
CA LYS A 345 12.37 -24.09 1.56
C LYS A 345 10.86 -24.26 1.39
N ARG A 346 10.07 -24.11 2.45
CA ARG A 346 8.60 -24.20 2.39
C ARG A 346 8.03 -23.11 1.48
N ARG A 347 8.50 -21.88 1.57
CA ARG A 347 8.08 -20.75 0.70
C ARG A 347 8.34 -21.05 -0.78
N ALA A 348 9.52 -21.51 -1.13
CA ALA A 348 9.83 -21.92 -2.52
C ALA A 348 8.92 -23.05 -3.01
N ALA A 349 8.63 -24.03 -2.15
CA ALA A 349 7.72 -25.12 -2.46
C ALA A 349 6.28 -24.65 -2.67
N SER A 350 5.80 -23.69 -1.88
CA SER A 350 4.46 -23.11 -2.03
C SER A 350 4.31 -22.37 -3.37
N VAL A 351 5.35 -21.63 -3.80
CA VAL A 351 5.35 -20.99 -5.13
C VAL A 351 5.31 -22.03 -6.24
N LYS A 352 6.13 -23.08 -6.15
CA LYS A 352 6.11 -24.21 -7.11
C LYS A 352 4.71 -24.82 -7.19
N ALA A 353 4.11 -25.16 -6.06
CA ALA A 353 2.78 -25.75 -5.99
C ALA A 353 1.71 -24.86 -6.63
N TYR A 354 1.75 -23.56 -6.33
CA TYR A 354 0.83 -22.58 -6.92
C TYR A 354 0.94 -22.52 -8.45
N LEU A 355 2.17 -22.47 -9.00
CA LEU A 355 2.39 -22.44 -10.46
C LEU A 355 1.90 -23.73 -11.15
N MET A 356 2.10 -24.87 -10.53
CA MET A 356 1.58 -26.14 -11.03
C MET A 356 0.05 -26.18 -11.03
N GLU A 357 -0.58 -25.79 -9.92
CA GLU A 357 -2.03 -25.83 -9.74
C GLU A 357 -2.75 -24.78 -10.61
N LYS A 358 -2.33 -23.52 -10.52
CA LYS A 358 -3.05 -22.40 -11.14
C LYS A 358 -2.73 -22.24 -12.63
N TYR A 359 -1.50 -22.54 -13.03
CA TYR A 359 -1.04 -22.34 -14.41
C TYR A 359 -0.79 -23.65 -15.16
N SER A 360 -1.00 -24.81 -14.54
CA SER A 360 -0.80 -26.13 -15.14
C SER A 360 0.62 -26.33 -15.67
N ILE A 361 1.63 -25.78 -14.95
CA ILE A 361 3.03 -25.98 -15.31
C ILE A 361 3.47 -27.37 -14.86
N GLU A 362 4.09 -28.11 -15.75
CA GLU A 362 4.58 -29.47 -15.46
C GLU A 362 5.64 -29.48 -14.36
N GLU A 363 5.56 -30.43 -13.43
CA GLU A 363 6.51 -30.57 -12.34
C GLU A 363 7.95 -30.69 -12.79
N SER A 364 8.19 -31.38 -13.89
CA SER A 364 9.53 -31.62 -14.51
C SER A 364 10.22 -30.31 -14.93
N ARG A 365 9.47 -29.21 -15.01
CA ARG A 365 9.97 -27.91 -15.40
C ARG A 365 10.31 -27.00 -14.20
N LEU A 366 9.94 -27.43 -13.00
CA LEU A 366 10.05 -26.61 -11.78
C LEU A 366 10.87 -27.32 -10.70
N GLN A 367 11.95 -26.71 -10.27
CA GLN A 367 12.65 -27.07 -9.05
C GLN A 367 12.34 -26.04 -7.97
N SER A 368 12.46 -26.39 -6.69
CA SER A 368 12.32 -25.46 -5.55
C SER A 368 13.39 -25.75 -4.51
N GLN A 369 14.06 -24.69 -4.04
CA GLN A 369 15.12 -24.77 -3.05
C GLN A 369 14.98 -23.62 -2.05
N GLY A 370 15.41 -23.84 -0.81
CA GLY A 370 15.52 -22.81 0.20
C GLY A 370 16.98 -22.63 0.59
N PHE A 371 17.42 -21.41 0.76
CA PHE A 371 18.77 -21.07 1.17
C PHE A 371 18.83 -20.34 2.52
N GLY A 372 17.67 -20.04 3.14
CA GLY A 372 17.64 -19.25 4.35
C GLY A 372 18.41 -17.95 4.16
N GLU A 373 19.27 -17.62 5.10
CA GLU A 373 20.12 -16.44 5.11
C GLU A 373 21.51 -16.66 4.48
N THR A 374 21.82 -17.88 3.99
CA THR A 374 23.18 -18.26 3.57
C THR A 374 23.67 -17.59 2.29
N LYS A 375 22.77 -16.98 1.51
CA LYS A 375 23.11 -16.27 0.27
C LYS A 375 22.62 -14.82 0.31
N PRO A 376 23.18 -13.94 1.17
CA PRO A 376 22.77 -12.55 1.21
C PRO A 376 23.22 -11.82 -0.05
N VAL A 377 22.39 -10.91 -0.56
CA VAL A 377 22.71 -10.00 -1.68
C VAL A 377 23.00 -8.59 -1.19
N ALA A 378 22.70 -8.29 0.07
CA ALA A 378 22.99 -7.04 0.74
C ALA A 378 23.33 -7.26 2.22
N SER A 379 23.89 -6.25 2.89
CA SER A 379 24.20 -6.36 4.32
C SER A 379 22.95 -6.51 5.16
N ASN A 380 22.93 -7.48 6.06
CA ASN A 380 21.87 -7.65 7.05
C ASN A 380 21.88 -6.57 8.17
N ASP A 381 22.91 -5.73 8.24
CA ASP A 381 23.02 -4.68 9.25
C ASP A 381 22.01 -3.55 9.01
N THR A 382 21.66 -3.31 7.75
CA THR A 382 20.73 -2.25 7.36
C THR A 382 19.31 -2.79 7.13
N PRO A 383 18.27 -1.99 7.42
CA PRO A 383 16.89 -2.37 7.12
C PRO A 383 16.66 -2.67 5.63
N GLU A 384 17.24 -1.87 4.73
CA GLU A 384 17.17 -2.07 3.28
C GLU A 384 17.83 -3.37 2.86
N GLY A 385 18.99 -3.67 3.43
CA GLY A 385 19.70 -4.91 3.12
C GLY A 385 18.92 -6.14 3.55
N ARG A 386 18.31 -6.12 4.72
CA ARG A 386 17.42 -7.21 5.15
C ARG A 386 16.21 -7.33 4.23
N GLN A 387 15.59 -6.24 3.80
CA GLN A 387 14.51 -6.28 2.82
C GLN A 387 14.98 -6.87 1.49
N ASN A 388 16.17 -6.49 1.01
CA ASN A 388 16.75 -7.05 -0.21
C ASN A 388 17.06 -8.56 -0.08
N ASN A 389 17.41 -9.03 1.11
CA ASN A 389 17.68 -10.44 1.36
C ASN A 389 16.40 -11.29 1.41
N ARG A 390 15.25 -10.74 1.87
CA ARG A 390 13.94 -11.42 1.83
C ARG A 390 13.39 -11.41 0.42
N ARG A 391 13.68 -12.42 -0.38
CA ARG A 391 13.35 -12.48 -1.81
C ARG A 391 13.09 -13.90 -2.30
N VAL A 392 12.53 -13.97 -3.49
CA VAL A 392 12.48 -15.20 -4.30
C VAL A 392 13.30 -14.95 -5.57
N GLU A 393 14.12 -15.89 -5.95
CA GLU A 393 14.85 -15.90 -7.22
C GLU A 393 14.30 -16.98 -8.15
N LEU A 394 14.19 -16.67 -9.42
CA LEU A 394 13.95 -17.63 -10.49
C LEU A 394 15.27 -17.83 -11.23
N ILE A 395 15.80 -19.04 -11.21
CA ILE A 395 17.05 -19.39 -11.87
C ILE A 395 16.74 -20.25 -13.08
N LYS A 396 17.23 -19.90 -14.25
CA LYS A 396 17.11 -20.69 -15.47
C LYS A 396 17.94 -21.98 -15.33
N LEU A 397 17.33 -23.13 -15.68
CA LEU A 397 17.96 -24.44 -15.65
C LEU A 397 18.46 -24.86 -17.04
#